data_da7fd8c2d1ce5a973e967637db62aee6
#
_entry.id   da7fd8c2d1ce5a973e967637db62aee6
#
_cell.length_a   1.000
_cell.length_b   1.000
_cell.length_c   1.000
_cell.angle_alpha   90.00
_cell.angle_beta   90.00
_cell.angle_gamma   90.00
#
_symmetry.space_group_name_H-M   'P 1'
#
loop_
_entity.id
_entity.type
_entity.pdbx_description
1 polymer ?
#
loop_
_entity_poly.entity_id
_entity_poly.type
_entity_poly.pdbx_seq_one_letter_code
_entity_poly.pdbx_strand_id
1 'polypeptide(L)'
;AMSRRQRQMCIRDSEKTGAKMKVIPMNDIGELDLNAFSDLLSDKTKIVFINHVSNALGTVNNIQEIIEKSHQVGAAVLIDGAQAVPHFKVDVRKLDVDFYVCSAHKFCGPTGVGILYGKKEWLEKLPAYQGGGEMIDEVTFEKTTYSELPNKFEAGTPNIAGVIASGIALDYINSIGLENIKEYEDYLLNYATEKLLEIDGMKIYGESKNKTSVISFNIKSIHPYDIGSLIDNLGICLLYTSPSPRDNTG
;
A
#
# COMPACT_ATOMS: atom_id res chain seq x y z
N ALA A 1 -2.61 6.68 7.25
CA ALA A 1 -3.65 6.08 8.09
C ALA A 1 -4.22 4.84 7.38
N MET A 2 -4.30 3.72 8.07
CA MET A 2 -4.95 2.51 7.53
C MET A 2 -6.44 2.79 7.32
N SER A 3 -7.00 2.33 6.21
CA SER A 3 -8.44 2.38 6.00
C SER A 3 -9.17 1.61 7.12
N ARG A 4 -10.45 1.97 7.39
CA ARG A 4 -11.25 1.29 8.43
C ARG A 4 -11.35 -0.22 8.18
N ARG A 5 -11.42 -0.66 6.91
CA ARG A 5 -11.44 -2.09 6.53
C ARG A 5 -10.11 -2.77 6.82
N GLN A 6 -8.98 -2.15 6.50
CA GLN A 6 -7.65 -2.69 6.83
C GLN A 6 -7.46 -2.83 8.34
N ARG A 7 -7.90 -1.82 9.10
CA ARG A 7 -7.88 -1.87 10.57
C ARG A 7 -8.70 -3.03 11.11
N GLN A 8 -9.91 -3.25 10.61
CA GLN A 8 -10.77 -4.36 11.03
C GLN A 8 -10.16 -5.73 10.72
N MET A 9 -9.52 -5.91 9.56
CA MET A 9 -8.82 -7.15 9.23
C MET A 9 -7.64 -7.40 10.18
N CYS A 10 -6.81 -6.39 10.41
CA CYS A 10 -5.69 -6.50 11.34
C CYS A 10 -6.13 -6.80 12.77
N ILE A 11 -7.21 -6.18 13.26
CA ILE A 11 -7.78 -6.46 14.59
C ILE A 11 -8.23 -7.92 14.67
N ARG A 12 -9.01 -8.39 13.69
CA ARG A 12 -9.51 -9.77 13.65
C ARG A 12 -8.39 -10.79 13.65
N ASP A 13 -7.34 -10.56 12.86
CA ASP A 13 -6.24 -11.49 12.72
C ASP A 13 -5.31 -11.45 13.95
N SER A 14 -5.16 -10.29 14.59
CA SER A 14 -4.43 -10.19 15.86
C SER A 14 -5.16 -10.90 17.02
N GLU A 15 -6.47 -10.84 17.06
CA GLU A 15 -7.27 -11.59 18.05
C GLU A 15 -7.05 -13.10 17.93
N LYS A 16 -6.98 -13.63 16.70
CA LYS A 16 -6.74 -15.06 16.46
C LYS A 16 -5.34 -15.52 16.86
N THR A 17 -4.35 -14.67 16.68
CA THR A 17 -2.94 -15.01 16.93
C THR A 17 -2.45 -14.58 18.31
N GLY A 18 -3.26 -13.83 19.08
CA GLY A 18 -2.86 -13.22 20.35
C GLY A 18 -1.90 -12.03 20.19
N ALA A 19 -1.66 -11.58 18.95
CA ALA A 19 -0.82 -10.41 18.68
C ALA A 19 -1.50 -9.12 19.14
N LYS A 20 -0.71 -8.18 19.70
CA LYS A 20 -1.20 -6.85 20.06
C LYS A 20 -0.81 -5.86 18.96
N MET A 21 -1.83 -5.25 18.35
CA MET A 21 -1.61 -4.20 17.36
C MET A 21 -1.34 -2.87 18.05
N LYS A 22 -0.27 -2.19 17.62
CA LYS A 22 0.02 -0.80 17.96
C LYS A 22 -0.05 0.05 16.70
N VAL A 23 -0.56 1.27 16.79
CA VAL A 23 -0.73 2.17 15.65
C VAL A 23 0.23 3.34 15.78
N ILE A 24 1.00 3.60 14.73
CA ILE A 24 1.88 4.77 14.64
C ILE A 24 1.00 6.00 14.48
N PRO A 25 1.10 7.01 15.36
CA PRO A 25 0.36 8.25 15.21
C PRO A 25 0.75 9.01 13.95
N MET A 26 -0.14 9.87 13.50
CA MET A 26 0.05 10.76 12.36
C MET A 26 -0.26 12.19 12.80
N ASN A 27 0.56 13.15 12.36
CA ASN A 27 0.34 14.56 12.62
C ASN A 27 -0.75 15.17 11.70
N ASP A 28 -1.10 16.43 11.93
CA ASP A 28 -2.19 17.12 11.21
C ASP A 28 -1.89 17.33 9.71
N ILE A 29 -0.62 17.38 9.30
CA ILE A 29 -0.21 17.49 7.90
C ILE A 29 -0.16 16.14 7.18
N GLY A 30 -0.45 15.03 7.88
CA GLY A 30 -0.54 13.70 7.31
C GLY A 30 0.76 12.91 7.28
N GLU A 31 1.74 13.26 8.09
CA GLU A 31 3.01 12.55 8.23
C GLU A 31 3.01 11.67 9.48
N LEU A 32 3.72 10.54 9.43
CA LEU A 32 3.87 9.64 10.58
C LEU A 32 4.78 10.27 11.63
N ASP A 33 4.41 10.13 12.91
CA ASP A 33 5.25 10.51 14.04
C ASP A 33 6.33 9.43 14.28
N LEU A 34 7.54 9.67 13.77
CA LEU A 34 8.67 8.75 13.89
C LEU A 34 9.27 8.71 15.30
N ASN A 35 9.01 9.72 16.15
CA ASN A 35 9.40 9.67 17.54
C ASN A 35 8.47 8.71 18.30
N ALA A 36 7.17 8.89 18.17
CA ALA A 36 6.19 7.97 18.72
C ALA A 36 6.38 6.54 18.17
N PHE A 37 6.74 6.39 16.90
CA PHE A 37 7.10 5.09 16.34
C PHE A 37 8.24 4.44 17.10
N SER A 38 9.32 5.17 17.39
CA SER A 38 10.46 4.67 18.14
C SER A 38 10.06 4.18 19.54
N ASP A 39 9.16 4.90 20.22
CA ASP A 39 8.64 4.54 21.55
C ASP A 39 7.71 3.31 21.50
N LEU A 40 7.11 3.03 20.36
CA LEU A 40 6.27 1.84 20.17
C LEU A 40 7.07 0.57 19.94
N LEU A 41 8.32 0.68 19.47
CA LEU A 41 9.18 -0.46 19.20
C LEU A 41 9.69 -1.12 20.50
N SER A 42 9.88 -2.43 20.44
CA SER A 42 10.48 -3.22 21.54
C SER A 42 10.94 -4.58 20.99
N ASP A 43 11.65 -5.35 21.83
CA ASP A 43 12.03 -6.75 21.57
C ASP A 43 10.83 -7.69 21.30
N LYS A 44 9.62 -7.26 21.70
CA LYS A 44 8.37 -7.96 21.45
C LYS A 44 7.75 -7.61 20.09
N THR A 45 8.21 -6.58 19.40
CA THR A 45 7.75 -6.22 18.06
C THR A 45 8.18 -7.32 17.09
N LYS A 46 7.23 -7.93 16.39
CA LYS A 46 7.52 -9.03 15.45
C LYS A 46 7.51 -8.57 14.01
N ILE A 47 6.60 -7.66 13.68
CA ILE A 47 6.46 -7.15 12.31
C ILE A 47 5.91 -5.72 12.34
N VAL A 48 6.39 -4.91 11.40
CA VAL A 48 5.89 -3.56 11.13
C VAL A 48 5.26 -3.56 9.74
N PHE A 49 4.00 -3.12 9.66
CA PHE A 49 3.29 -2.93 8.40
C PHE A 49 3.14 -1.44 8.12
N ILE A 50 3.59 -0.98 6.96
CA ILE A 50 3.51 0.42 6.59
C ILE A 50 3.29 0.57 5.08
N ASN A 51 2.53 1.57 4.66
CA ASN A 51 2.46 1.95 3.25
C ASN A 51 3.64 2.87 2.89
N HIS A 52 4.21 2.65 1.71
CA HIS A 52 5.24 3.52 1.17
C HIS A 52 4.67 4.90 0.83
N VAL A 53 3.50 4.90 0.19
CA VAL A 53 2.72 6.09 -0.14
C VAL A 53 1.29 5.93 0.36
N SER A 54 0.78 6.95 1.01
CA SER A 54 -0.62 6.98 1.45
C SER A 54 -1.56 7.08 0.26
N ASN A 55 -2.47 6.12 0.12
CA ASN A 55 -3.50 6.15 -0.91
C ASN A 55 -4.57 7.23 -0.67
N ALA A 56 -4.67 7.75 0.54
CA ALA A 56 -5.63 8.80 0.89
C ALA A 56 -5.03 10.20 0.81
N LEU A 57 -3.78 10.38 1.24
CA LEU A 57 -3.15 11.69 1.37
C LEU A 57 -2.04 11.95 0.36
N GLY A 58 -1.56 10.90 -0.31
CA GLY A 58 -0.40 10.97 -1.19
C GLY A 58 0.95 11.08 -0.46
N THR A 59 0.96 11.22 0.86
CA THR A 59 2.19 11.34 1.66
C THR A 59 3.13 10.17 1.38
N VAL A 60 4.38 10.48 1.04
CA VAL A 60 5.47 9.50 0.89
C VAL A 60 6.14 9.34 2.25
N ASN A 61 6.02 8.15 2.84
CA ASN A 61 6.59 7.87 4.15
C ASN A 61 8.10 7.61 4.07
N ASN A 62 8.83 8.02 5.11
CA ASN A 62 10.27 7.73 5.24
C ASN A 62 10.47 6.26 5.65
N ILE A 63 10.24 5.34 4.70
CA ILE A 63 10.30 3.90 4.97
C ILE A 63 11.73 3.43 5.28
N GLN A 64 12.76 4.12 4.79
CA GLN A 64 14.14 3.75 5.09
C GLN A 64 14.42 3.79 6.60
N GLU A 65 14.06 4.89 7.24
CA GLU A 65 14.22 5.05 8.69
C GLU A 65 13.36 4.05 9.49
N ILE A 66 12.14 3.77 8.99
CA ILE A 66 11.24 2.80 9.61
C ILE A 66 11.84 1.38 9.55
N ILE A 67 12.40 1.00 8.41
CA ILE A 67 13.06 -0.30 8.22
C ILE A 67 14.26 -0.42 9.18
N GLU A 68 15.15 0.56 9.18
CA GLU A 68 16.35 0.57 10.01
C GLU A 68 16.01 0.44 11.50
N LYS A 69 15.08 1.25 12.00
CA LYS A 69 14.64 1.20 13.41
C LYS A 69 13.96 -0.13 13.76
N SER A 70 13.18 -0.70 12.83
CA SER A 70 12.53 -1.99 13.04
C SER A 70 13.54 -3.13 13.12
N HIS A 71 14.53 -3.14 12.24
CA HIS A 71 15.59 -4.13 12.24
C HIS A 71 16.46 -4.08 13.51
N GLN A 72 16.67 -2.89 14.10
CA GLN A 72 17.41 -2.75 15.37
C GLN A 72 16.76 -3.53 16.52
N VAL A 73 15.46 -3.74 16.49
CA VAL A 73 14.73 -4.54 17.49
C VAL A 73 14.39 -5.96 17.00
N GLY A 74 14.90 -6.36 15.84
CA GLY A 74 14.66 -7.68 15.25
C GLY A 74 13.27 -7.89 14.65
N ALA A 75 12.54 -6.81 14.35
CA ALA A 75 11.23 -6.86 13.73
C ALA A 75 11.34 -6.89 12.21
N ALA A 76 10.58 -7.77 11.55
CA ALA A 76 10.44 -7.78 10.11
C ALA A 76 9.59 -6.58 9.63
N VAL A 77 9.79 -6.13 8.39
CA VAL A 77 9.03 -5.02 7.81
C VAL A 77 8.36 -5.43 6.52
N LEU A 78 7.04 -5.20 6.44
CA LEU A 78 6.26 -5.31 5.22
C LEU A 78 5.82 -3.92 4.76
N ILE A 79 6.20 -3.58 3.53
CA ILE A 79 5.83 -2.32 2.88
C ILE A 79 4.73 -2.54 1.85
N ASP A 80 3.63 -1.83 1.99
CA ASP A 80 2.64 -1.69 0.92
C ASP A 80 3.10 -0.61 -0.05
N GLY A 81 3.62 -1.04 -1.19
CA GLY A 81 4.12 -0.20 -2.26
C GLY A 81 3.12 0.04 -3.40
N ALA A 82 1.87 -0.35 -3.22
CA ALA A 82 0.87 -0.26 -4.29
C ALA A 82 0.70 1.14 -4.88
N GLN A 83 0.87 2.17 -4.07
CA GLN A 83 0.84 3.57 -4.52
C GLN A 83 2.24 4.17 -4.79
N ALA A 84 3.31 3.42 -4.60
CA ALA A 84 4.67 3.93 -4.85
C ALA A 84 5.19 3.54 -6.23
N VAL A 85 5.01 2.27 -6.60
CA VAL A 85 5.56 1.69 -7.84
C VAL A 85 5.17 2.44 -9.12
N PRO A 86 3.94 3.00 -9.28
CA PRO A 86 3.60 3.77 -10.47
C PRO A 86 4.25 5.16 -10.55
N HIS A 87 4.75 5.71 -9.44
CA HIS A 87 5.17 7.11 -9.36
C HIS A 87 6.69 7.31 -9.34
N PHE A 88 7.44 6.34 -8.79
CA PHE A 88 8.89 6.44 -8.72
C PHE A 88 9.57 5.06 -8.60
N LYS A 89 10.87 5.05 -8.88
CA LYS A 89 11.67 3.82 -8.84
C LYS A 89 11.79 3.30 -7.41
N VAL A 90 11.49 2.01 -7.24
CA VAL A 90 11.66 1.28 -5.99
C VAL A 90 12.73 0.22 -6.16
N ASP A 91 13.72 0.22 -5.29
CA ASP A 91 14.77 -0.80 -5.21
C ASP A 91 14.69 -1.51 -3.85
N VAL A 92 14.05 -2.66 -3.85
CA VAL A 92 13.82 -3.45 -2.63
C VAL A 92 15.10 -3.96 -1.98
N ARG A 93 16.18 -4.16 -2.76
CA ARG A 93 17.48 -4.57 -2.22
C ARG A 93 18.19 -3.43 -1.51
N LYS A 94 18.16 -2.23 -2.13
CA LYS A 94 18.73 -1.02 -1.52
C LYS A 94 17.99 -0.62 -0.25
N LEU A 95 16.66 -0.81 -0.22
CA LEU A 95 15.83 -0.55 0.96
C LEU A 95 16.07 -1.58 2.07
N ASP A 96 16.61 -2.74 1.74
CA ASP A 96 16.75 -3.87 2.66
C ASP A 96 15.43 -4.29 3.33
N VAL A 97 14.31 -4.13 2.63
CA VAL A 97 12.98 -4.47 3.14
C VAL A 97 12.76 -5.98 3.15
N ASP A 98 12.06 -6.50 4.17
CA ASP A 98 11.80 -7.93 4.28
C ASP A 98 10.68 -8.39 3.34
N PHE A 99 9.61 -7.59 3.23
CA PHE A 99 8.49 -7.84 2.32
C PHE A 99 8.03 -6.55 1.65
N TYR A 100 7.73 -6.62 0.37
CA TYR A 100 7.19 -5.51 -0.41
C TYR A 100 6.06 -5.99 -1.30
N VAL A 101 4.90 -5.33 -1.25
CA VAL A 101 3.73 -5.70 -2.05
C VAL A 101 3.30 -4.59 -2.98
N CYS A 102 2.86 -4.96 -4.18
CA CYS A 102 2.24 -4.04 -5.12
C CYS A 102 1.18 -4.73 -5.98
N SER A 103 0.41 -3.95 -6.73
CA SER A 103 -0.71 -4.43 -7.55
C SER A 103 -0.60 -3.91 -8.98
N ALA A 104 -0.70 -4.82 -9.95
CA ALA A 104 -0.46 -4.51 -11.36
C ALA A 104 -1.40 -3.44 -11.92
N HIS A 105 -2.68 -3.43 -11.52
CA HIS A 105 -3.65 -2.46 -12.01
C HIS A 105 -3.31 -0.99 -11.65
N LYS A 106 -2.37 -0.75 -10.74
CA LYS A 106 -1.92 0.60 -10.39
C LYS A 106 -0.76 1.10 -11.24
N PHE A 107 -0.05 0.20 -11.90
CA PHE A 107 1.01 0.54 -12.86
C PHE A 107 0.63 0.13 -14.29
N CYS A 108 -0.58 0.48 -14.73
CA CYS A 108 -1.14 0.23 -16.07
C CYS A 108 -1.32 -1.25 -16.42
N GLY A 109 -1.13 -2.17 -15.48
CA GLY A 109 -1.32 -3.60 -15.68
C GLY A 109 -2.78 -4.04 -15.46
N PRO A 110 -3.10 -5.31 -15.67
CA PRO A 110 -4.45 -5.84 -15.51
C PRO A 110 -4.84 -5.96 -14.03
N THR A 111 -6.14 -6.03 -13.78
CA THR A 111 -6.69 -6.42 -12.48
C THR A 111 -6.41 -7.88 -12.17
N GLY A 112 -6.43 -8.26 -10.88
CA GLY A 112 -6.26 -9.65 -10.46
C GLY A 112 -4.81 -10.15 -10.41
N VAL A 113 -3.82 -9.26 -10.59
CA VAL A 113 -2.39 -9.58 -10.41
C VAL A 113 -1.82 -8.73 -9.28
N GLY A 114 -1.22 -9.40 -8.31
CA GLY A 114 -0.44 -8.81 -7.23
C GLY A 114 0.96 -9.41 -7.18
N ILE A 115 1.91 -8.64 -6.71
CA ILE A 115 3.31 -9.06 -6.58
C ILE A 115 3.70 -8.94 -5.10
N LEU A 116 4.25 -10.01 -4.55
CA LEU A 116 4.90 -10.04 -3.25
C LEU A 116 6.39 -10.30 -3.46
N TYR A 117 7.22 -9.35 -3.11
CA TYR A 117 8.64 -9.59 -2.85
C TYR A 117 8.81 -9.99 -1.39
N GLY A 118 9.66 -10.97 -1.13
CA GLY A 118 10.09 -11.34 0.21
C GLY A 118 11.55 -11.78 0.22
N LYS A 119 12.29 -11.45 1.28
CA LYS A 119 13.63 -12.00 1.49
C LYS A 119 13.54 -13.53 1.59
N LYS A 120 14.45 -14.23 0.89
CA LYS A 120 14.44 -15.70 0.80
C LYS A 120 14.36 -16.37 2.17
N GLU A 121 15.14 -15.89 3.12
CA GLU A 121 15.19 -16.42 4.50
C GLU A 121 13.85 -16.36 5.25
N TRP A 122 13.01 -15.34 4.96
CA TRP A 122 11.67 -15.24 5.50
C TRP A 122 10.71 -16.19 4.78
N LEU A 123 10.76 -16.21 3.44
CA LEU A 123 9.90 -17.08 2.64
C LEU A 123 10.13 -18.56 2.92
N GLU A 124 11.38 -18.96 3.18
CA GLU A 124 11.71 -20.33 3.58
C GLU A 124 11.10 -20.72 4.92
N LYS A 125 11.10 -19.80 5.90
CA LYS A 125 10.55 -20.04 7.26
C LYS A 125 9.03 -20.04 7.31
N LEU A 126 8.37 -19.26 6.44
CA LEU A 126 6.91 -19.16 6.44
C LEU A 126 6.28 -20.48 5.95
N PRO A 127 5.16 -20.92 6.55
CA PRO A 127 4.40 -22.04 6.01
C PRO A 127 3.79 -21.68 4.66
N ALA A 128 3.46 -22.68 3.85
CA ALA A 128 2.65 -22.48 2.65
C ALA A 128 1.31 -21.85 3.04
N TYR A 129 0.87 -20.86 2.25
CA TYR A 129 -0.36 -20.11 2.55
C TYR A 129 -1.61 -20.86 2.11
N GLN A 130 -1.54 -21.53 0.94
CA GLN A 130 -2.61 -22.33 0.35
C GLN A 130 -2.06 -23.66 -0.14
N GLY A 131 -2.90 -24.67 -0.26
CA GLY A 131 -2.59 -25.91 -0.94
C GLY A 131 -3.21 -25.93 -2.33
N GLY A 132 -2.52 -26.58 -3.29
CA GLY A 132 -2.99 -26.68 -4.67
C GLY A 132 -1.96 -27.37 -5.57
N GLY A 133 -2.26 -27.48 -6.85
CA GLY A 133 -1.29 -27.95 -7.84
C GLY A 133 -0.07 -27.05 -7.93
N GLU A 134 1.02 -27.52 -8.49
CA GLU A 134 2.31 -26.86 -8.76
C GLU A 134 3.13 -26.51 -7.51
N MET A 135 2.49 -26.29 -6.35
CA MET A 135 3.18 -25.88 -5.12
C MET A 135 3.52 -27.06 -4.19
N ILE A 136 3.14 -28.27 -4.57
CA ILE A 136 3.37 -29.52 -3.84
C ILE A 136 4.54 -30.24 -4.50
N ASP A 137 5.43 -30.82 -3.66
CA ASP A 137 6.51 -31.71 -4.09
C ASP A 137 6.06 -33.18 -3.95
N GLU A 138 5.75 -33.60 -2.72
CA GLU A 138 5.29 -34.95 -2.43
C GLU A 138 4.04 -34.91 -1.54
N VAL A 139 3.07 -35.81 -1.82
CA VAL A 139 1.87 -36.02 -0.98
C VAL A 139 1.72 -37.48 -0.67
N THR A 140 1.69 -37.80 0.62
CA THR A 140 1.32 -39.10 1.16
C THR A 140 0.13 -38.95 2.11
N PHE A 141 -0.38 -40.05 2.63
CA PHE A 141 -1.44 -39.99 3.65
C PHE A 141 -0.94 -39.42 4.99
N GLU A 142 0.36 -39.48 5.24
CA GLU A 142 1.00 -39.06 6.50
C GLU A 142 1.66 -37.68 6.39
N LYS A 143 2.08 -37.25 5.18
CA LYS A 143 2.90 -36.06 5.01
C LYS A 143 2.68 -35.41 3.65
N THR A 144 2.77 -34.09 3.64
CA THR A 144 2.88 -33.27 2.44
C THR A 144 4.19 -32.45 2.51
N THR A 145 4.95 -32.47 1.43
CA THR A 145 6.08 -31.56 1.24
C THR A 145 5.74 -30.56 0.13
N TYR A 146 6.43 -29.43 0.14
CA TYR A 146 6.14 -28.32 -0.75
C TYR A 146 7.32 -28.05 -1.66
N SER A 147 7.02 -27.57 -2.87
CA SER A 147 8.02 -27.15 -3.85
C SER A 147 8.91 -26.05 -3.31
N GLU A 148 10.07 -25.87 -3.94
CA GLU A 148 10.95 -24.76 -3.62
C GLU A 148 10.34 -23.41 -3.97
N LEU A 149 10.96 -22.33 -3.49
CA LEU A 149 10.60 -20.96 -3.86
C LEU A 149 10.88 -20.71 -5.36
N PRO A 150 10.03 -19.99 -6.09
CA PRO A 150 8.81 -19.30 -5.60
C PRO A 150 7.56 -20.18 -5.53
N ASN A 151 7.56 -21.38 -6.10
CA ASN A 151 6.39 -22.23 -6.32
C ASN A 151 5.66 -22.58 -5.02
N LYS A 152 6.37 -22.66 -3.88
CA LYS A 152 5.77 -22.88 -2.56
C LYS A 152 4.55 -21.98 -2.24
N PHE A 153 4.50 -20.80 -2.83
CA PHE A 153 3.42 -19.81 -2.61
C PHE A 153 2.51 -19.62 -3.82
N GLU A 154 2.73 -20.38 -4.90
CA GLU A 154 2.00 -20.28 -6.17
C GLU A 154 1.05 -21.46 -6.32
N ALA A 155 -0.06 -21.47 -5.57
CA ALA A 155 -1.00 -22.59 -5.54
C ALA A 155 -1.97 -22.57 -6.73
N GLY A 156 -1.94 -23.63 -7.53
CA GLY A 156 -2.80 -23.83 -8.70
C GLY A 156 -2.35 -23.07 -9.95
N THR A 157 -3.06 -23.23 -11.05
CA THR A 157 -2.74 -22.55 -12.31
C THR A 157 -2.77 -21.04 -12.13
N PRO A 158 -1.64 -20.32 -12.38
CA PRO A 158 -1.57 -18.87 -12.18
C PRO A 158 -2.39 -18.12 -13.23
N ASN A 159 -2.64 -16.83 -12.99
CA ASN A 159 -3.21 -15.93 -13.99
C ASN A 159 -2.16 -15.58 -15.06
N ILE A 160 -1.89 -16.56 -15.96
CA ILE A 160 -0.82 -16.49 -16.96
C ILE A 160 -0.93 -15.24 -17.83
N ALA A 161 -2.12 -14.98 -18.40
CA ALA A 161 -2.37 -13.83 -19.26
C ALA A 161 -2.14 -12.51 -18.52
N GLY A 162 -2.63 -12.42 -17.27
CA GLY A 162 -2.45 -11.23 -16.44
C GLY A 162 -0.99 -10.97 -16.07
N VAL A 163 -0.21 -12.01 -15.76
CA VAL A 163 1.21 -11.86 -15.43
C VAL A 163 2.01 -11.39 -16.66
N ILE A 164 1.77 -11.99 -17.83
CA ILE A 164 2.41 -11.56 -19.09
C ILE A 164 2.07 -10.10 -19.41
N ALA A 165 0.77 -9.75 -19.32
CA ALA A 165 0.32 -8.37 -19.56
C ALA A 165 0.91 -7.37 -18.56
N SER A 166 1.18 -7.78 -17.31
CA SER A 166 1.87 -6.95 -16.33
C SER A 166 3.31 -6.63 -16.73
N GLY A 167 4.02 -7.57 -17.36
CA GLY A 167 5.34 -7.34 -17.95
C GLY A 167 5.29 -6.26 -19.03
N ILE A 168 4.33 -6.37 -19.97
CA ILE A 168 4.12 -5.35 -21.03
C ILE A 168 3.82 -3.97 -20.43
N ALA A 169 3.02 -3.91 -19.35
CA ALA A 169 2.73 -2.66 -18.66
C ALA A 169 3.99 -2.01 -18.05
N LEU A 170 4.89 -2.81 -17.49
CA LEU A 170 6.17 -2.32 -16.99
C LEU A 170 7.07 -1.79 -18.11
N ASP A 171 7.12 -2.47 -19.26
CA ASP A 171 7.85 -1.99 -20.44
C ASP A 171 7.27 -0.65 -20.93
N TYR A 172 5.95 -0.51 -20.93
CA TYR A 172 5.29 0.75 -21.29
C TYR A 172 5.69 1.89 -20.35
N ILE A 173 5.62 1.70 -19.03
CA ILE A 173 6.03 2.71 -18.05
C ILE A 173 7.51 3.05 -18.20
N ASN A 174 8.37 2.05 -18.37
CA ASN A 174 9.80 2.25 -18.59
C ASN A 174 10.08 3.03 -19.88
N SER A 175 9.27 2.87 -20.93
CA SER A 175 9.42 3.62 -22.18
C SER A 175 9.09 5.12 -22.02
N ILE A 176 8.20 5.47 -21.10
CA ILE A 176 7.90 6.87 -20.72
C ILE A 176 9.01 7.41 -19.80
N GLY A 177 9.48 6.59 -18.86
CA GLY A 177 10.42 6.93 -17.81
C GLY A 177 9.73 7.42 -16.53
N LEU A 178 10.04 6.81 -15.40
CA LEU A 178 9.44 7.15 -14.11
C LEU A 178 9.77 8.59 -13.66
N GLU A 179 10.94 9.09 -14.04
CA GLU A 179 11.35 10.47 -13.77
C GLU A 179 10.44 11.47 -14.51
N ASN A 180 10.13 11.22 -15.79
CA ASN A 180 9.22 12.05 -16.59
C ASN A 180 7.79 12.01 -16.03
N ILE A 181 7.34 10.82 -15.61
CA ILE A 181 6.02 10.64 -14.97
C ILE A 181 5.96 11.48 -13.70
N LYS A 182 6.98 11.37 -12.83
CA LYS A 182 7.03 12.11 -11.58
C LYS A 182 7.03 13.62 -11.80
N GLU A 183 7.84 14.12 -12.73
CA GLU A 183 7.92 15.57 -13.04
C GLU A 183 6.56 16.11 -13.51
N TYR A 184 5.87 15.38 -14.39
CA TYR A 184 4.56 15.77 -14.88
C TYR A 184 3.48 15.70 -13.79
N GLU A 185 3.50 14.67 -12.96
CA GLU A 185 2.60 14.54 -11.82
C GLU A 185 2.82 15.64 -10.77
N ASP A 186 4.07 15.99 -10.47
CA ASP A 186 4.40 17.09 -9.56
C ASP A 186 3.89 18.44 -10.11
N TYR A 187 4.01 18.66 -11.42
CA TYR A 187 3.43 19.84 -12.07
C TYR A 187 1.92 19.89 -11.91
N LEU A 188 1.22 18.79 -12.22
CA LEU A 188 -0.24 18.70 -12.09
C LEU A 188 -0.70 18.85 -10.63
N LEU A 189 0.02 18.27 -9.68
CA LEU A 189 -0.27 18.37 -8.25
C LEU A 189 -0.23 19.83 -7.79
N ASN A 190 0.83 20.56 -8.14
CA ASN A 190 0.99 21.96 -7.79
C ASN A 190 -0.10 22.82 -8.43
N TYR A 191 -0.31 22.67 -9.73
CA TYR A 191 -1.35 23.41 -10.47
C TYR A 191 -2.75 23.19 -9.88
N ALA A 192 -3.12 21.92 -9.65
CA ALA A 192 -4.42 21.59 -9.10
C ALA A 192 -4.58 22.07 -7.65
N THR A 193 -3.52 21.98 -6.84
CA THR A 193 -3.53 22.47 -5.45
C THR A 193 -3.76 23.97 -5.40
N GLU A 194 -3.04 24.75 -6.21
CA GLU A 194 -3.22 26.20 -6.29
C GLU A 194 -4.67 26.55 -6.69
N LYS A 195 -5.19 25.92 -7.74
CA LYS A 195 -6.55 26.18 -8.23
C LYS A 195 -7.64 25.77 -7.24
N LEU A 196 -7.46 24.68 -6.53
CA LEU A 196 -8.41 24.25 -5.50
C LEU A 196 -8.42 25.22 -4.32
N LEU A 197 -7.28 25.77 -3.91
CA LEU A 197 -7.20 26.73 -2.81
C LEU A 197 -7.80 28.10 -3.14
N GLU A 198 -8.05 28.44 -4.42
CA GLU A 198 -8.81 29.63 -4.84
C GLU A 198 -10.32 29.50 -4.50
N ILE A 199 -10.81 28.29 -4.23
CA ILE A 199 -12.24 28.03 -3.94
C ILE A 199 -12.51 28.31 -2.47
N ASP A 200 -13.48 29.20 -2.20
CA ASP A 200 -13.86 29.52 -0.81
C ASP A 200 -14.38 28.29 -0.06
N GLY A 201 -13.89 28.13 1.16
CA GLY A 201 -14.25 26.98 2.01
C GLY A 201 -13.53 25.66 1.66
N MET A 202 -12.62 25.66 0.68
CA MET A 202 -11.80 24.50 0.36
C MET A 202 -10.87 24.14 1.54
N LYS A 203 -10.81 22.86 1.86
CA LYS A 203 -9.84 22.30 2.80
C LYS A 203 -9.16 21.10 2.15
N ILE A 204 -7.85 21.18 1.99
CA ILE A 204 -6.99 20.07 1.52
C ILE A 204 -6.49 19.30 2.73
N TYR A 205 -6.38 17.98 2.60
CA TYR A 205 -5.82 17.09 3.61
C TYR A 205 -4.54 16.45 3.09
N GLY A 206 -3.56 16.26 3.97
CA GLY A 206 -2.25 15.73 3.60
C GLY A 206 -1.39 16.80 2.95
N GLU A 207 -0.90 17.73 3.76
CA GLU A 207 -0.08 18.88 3.37
C GLU A 207 1.43 18.61 3.50
N SER A 208 1.83 17.33 3.56
CA SER A 208 3.24 16.94 3.55
C SER A 208 3.91 17.46 2.28
N LYS A 209 5.15 17.97 2.44
CA LYS A 209 5.97 18.38 1.29
C LYS A 209 6.41 17.22 0.41
N ASN A 210 6.50 16.02 0.99
CA ASN A 210 6.87 14.81 0.27
C ASN A 210 5.60 14.00 -0.02
N LYS A 211 4.99 14.24 -1.17
CA LYS A 211 3.77 13.54 -1.59
C LYS A 211 3.75 13.27 -3.09
N THR A 212 2.91 12.32 -3.48
CA THR A 212 2.57 12.03 -4.88
C THR A 212 1.32 12.80 -5.31
N SER A 213 0.92 12.66 -6.57
CA SER A 213 -0.19 13.36 -7.23
C SER A 213 -1.59 12.96 -6.72
N VAL A 214 -1.75 12.88 -5.41
CA VAL A 214 -3.03 12.63 -4.73
C VAL A 214 -3.45 13.88 -3.96
N ILE A 215 -4.66 14.36 -4.20
CA ILE A 215 -5.28 15.48 -3.46
C ILE A 215 -6.57 14.99 -2.82
N SER A 216 -6.60 15.00 -1.50
CA SER A 216 -7.81 14.78 -0.72
C SER A 216 -8.34 16.11 -0.22
N PHE A 217 -9.58 16.39 -0.49
CA PHE A 217 -10.17 17.67 -0.12
C PHE A 217 -11.62 17.56 0.35
N ASN A 218 -12.07 18.61 0.99
CA ASN A 218 -13.47 18.83 1.31
C ASN A 218 -13.82 20.31 1.16
N ILE A 219 -15.08 20.61 0.96
CA ILE A 219 -15.60 21.99 0.90
C ILE A 219 -16.51 22.19 2.12
N LYS A 220 -16.28 23.29 2.84
CA LYS A 220 -17.07 23.62 4.03
C LYS A 220 -18.56 23.58 3.72
N SER A 221 -19.32 22.94 4.60
CA SER A 221 -20.79 22.82 4.53
C SER A 221 -21.34 21.97 3.36
N ILE A 222 -20.49 21.28 2.59
CA ILE A 222 -20.95 20.37 1.53
C ILE A 222 -20.48 18.95 1.89
N HIS A 223 -21.42 18.00 1.82
CA HIS A 223 -21.08 16.60 2.08
C HIS A 223 -20.22 16.02 0.94
N PRO A 224 -19.15 15.23 1.22
CA PRO A 224 -18.27 14.68 0.17
C PRO A 224 -19.00 13.88 -0.92
N TYR A 225 -20.09 13.21 -0.58
CA TYR A 225 -20.93 12.49 -1.54
C TYR A 225 -21.59 13.45 -2.55
N ASP A 226 -22.09 14.59 -2.06
CA ASP A 226 -22.73 15.60 -2.93
C ASP A 226 -21.70 16.23 -3.87
N ILE A 227 -20.48 16.51 -3.37
CA ILE A 227 -19.37 16.99 -4.21
C ILE A 227 -19.08 15.96 -5.32
N GLY A 228 -18.92 14.68 -4.96
CA GLY A 228 -18.67 13.62 -5.92
C GLY A 228 -19.76 13.52 -6.98
N SER A 229 -21.03 13.53 -6.57
CA SER A 229 -22.18 13.43 -7.48
C SER A 229 -22.32 14.63 -8.41
N LEU A 230 -22.08 15.85 -7.91
CA LEU A 230 -22.14 17.07 -8.74
C LEU A 230 -21.03 17.12 -9.78
N ILE A 231 -19.81 16.76 -9.40
CA ILE A 231 -18.64 16.76 -10.28
C ILE A 231 -18.74 15.64 -11.32
N ASP A 232 -19.30 14.48 -10.96
CA ASP A 232 -19.57 13.38 -11.89
C ASP A 232 -20.50 13.81 -13.05
N ASN A 233 -21.53 14.63 -12.76
CA ASN A 233 -22.39 15.21 -13.79
C ASN A 233 -21.65 16.15 -14.78
N LEU A 234 -20.46 16.62 -14.40
CA LEU A 234 -19.57 17.42 -15.25
C LEU A 234 -18.55 16.55 -16.00
N GLY A 235 -18.63 15.21 -15.86
CA GLY A 235 -17.72 14.26 -16.49
C GLY A 235 -16.36 14.14 -15.79
N ILE A 236 -16.24 14.58 -14.54
CA ILE A 236 -15.01 14.50 -13.74
C ILE A 236 -15.15 13.38 -12.72
N CYS A 237 -14.35 12.32 -12.88
CA CYS A 237 -14.35 11.19 -11.97
C CYS A 237 -13.52 11.48 -10.72
N LEU A 238 -14.13 11.34 -9.54
CA LEU A 238 -13.47 11.43 -8.25
C LEU A 238 -13.63 10.11 -7.48
N LEU A 239 -12.63 9.81 -6.64
CA LEU A 239 -12.78 8.80 -5.60
C LEU A 239 -13.43 9.45 -4.38
N TYR A 240 -14.65 9.03 -4.05
CA TYR A 240 -15.33 9.46 -2.83
C TYR A 240 -15.83 8.26 -2.04
N THR A 241 -15.86 8.39 -0.71
CA THR A 241 -16.39 7.35 0.17
C THR A 241 -17.84 7.69 0.50
N SER A 242 -18.78 6.84 0.11
CA SER A 242 -20.09 6.87 0.75
C SER A 242 -19.95 6.39 2.20
N PRO A 243 -20.65 7.01 3.17
CA PRO A 243 -20.69 6.47 4.50
C PRO A 243 -21.21 5.03 4.47
N SER A 244 -20.46 4.12 5.08
CA SER A 244 -20.96 2.75 5.27
C SER A 244 -22.22 2.84 6.15
N PRO A 245 -23.26 1.98 5.96
CA PRO A 245 -24.40 1.92 6.85
C PRO A 245 -24.05 1.79 8.34
N ARG A 246 -22.82 1.37 8.65
CA ARG A 246 -22.28 1.29 10.02
C ARG A 246 -21.69 2.61 10.53
N ASP A 247 -21.54 3.62 9.68
CA ASP A 247 -21.00 4.92 10.08
C ASP A 247 -22.09 5.83 10.66
N ASN A 248 -23.37 5.44 10.53
CA ASN A 248 -24.53 6.15 11.07
C ASN A 248 -24.98 5.64 12.46
N THR A 249 -24.25 4.72 13.07
CA THR A 249 -24.46 4.31 14.48
C THR A 249 -23.44 5.05 15.35
N GLY A 250 -23.70 6.34 15.59
CA GLY A 250 -23.07 7.15 16.62
C GLY A 250 -23.78 6.99 17.94
#